data_8b0a88376fbaf18655f4ded7f1540fd6
#
_entry.id   8b0a88376fbaf18655f4ded7f1540fd6
#
_cell.length_a   1.000
_cell.length_b   1.000
_cell.length_c   1.000
_cell.angle_alpha   90.00
_cell.angle_beta   90.00
_cell.angle_gamma   90.00
#
_symmetry.space_group_name_H-M   'P 1'
#
loop_
_entity.id
_entity.type
_entity.pdbx_description
1 polymer ?
#
loop_
_entity_poly.entity_id
_entity_poly.type
_entity_poly.pdbx_seq_one_letter_code
_entity_poly.pdbx_strand_id
1 'polypeptide(L)'
;MLAHMRTTAEQLSDVLDHWQTGTGPLYVQLANAIVSLAESGSLEHGTRMPSERALADHLHLSRNTVTAAYQRLRDAGWLEVRPGAAPTLGVSSRGVLGLSPQERFAQILTGESQPVVAFNTASPPPAPAVTEALRDLSGFLGGPPAVGNGYAALGDRDLVLAITQHLRRKGIPARPEEVVVTSGAQQAIWLAVTMLATSRRPVALESVTYPGVFDAVQASGSRPLALPMGPDGLDVAGSIKLLRAARPDLAYTTTFHNPTGTAISDDDARLLLEASAVLGATVIDDRTIGDLALDGSPRTPFAAMGTDASVITVGGMSKVFWGGLRIGWLHTNATLAAQLRHRRAAMDLGSPALFQRVAARLLAEHGLDWEYRRPVGGPALWVRLPGGGAARFAARAAEAGAPVASGTAFEVLPGTGADRFRLPFYLPPEEMKLGIKVLAERAA
;
A
#
# COMPACT_ATOMS: atom_id res chain seq x y z
N MET A 1 -28.22 -1.59 19.09
CA MET A 1 -27.72 -1.81 20.47
C MET A 1 -26.86 -3.06 20.42
N LEU A 2 -25.57 -2.94 20.13
CA LEU A 2 -24.64 -4.07 20.03
C LEU A 2 -24.31 -4.52 21.47
N ALA A 3 -24.66 -5.75 21.80
CA ALA A 3 -24.27 -6.38 23.05
C ALA A 3 -22.73 -6.55 23.00
N HIS A 4 -22.01 -5.82 23.85
CA HIS A 4 -20.57 -6.00 24.02
C HIS A 4 -20.33 -7.41 24.59
N MET A 5 -19.78 -8.28 23.79
CA MET A 5 -19.34 -9.60 24.25
C MET A 5 -18.31 -9.41 25.35
N ARG A 6 -18.40 -10.21 26.39
CA ARG A 6 -17.45 -10.26 27.50
C ARG A 6 -16.79 -11.63 27.49
N THR A 7 -15.47 -11.68 27.44
CA THR A 7 -14.74 -12.95 27.62
C THR A 7 -14.36 -13.12 29.11
N THR A 8 -14.51 -14.33 29.63
CA THR A 8 -14.04 -14.68 30.95
C THR A 8 -12.55 -15.06 30.92
N ALA A 9 -11.89 -15.11 32.07
CA ALA A 9 -10.49 -15.56 32.14
C ALA A 9 -10.34 -17.02 31.68
N GLU A 10 -11.32 -17.85 31.99
CA GLU A 10 -11.42 -19.25 31.57
C GLU A 10 -11.51 -19.36 30.04
N GLN A 11 -12.50 -18.69 29.45
CA GLN A 11 -12.68 -18.69 27.97
C GLN A 11 -11.45 -18.19 27.23
N LEU A 12 -10.80 -17.14 27.75
CA LEU A 12 -9.58 -16.62 27.14
C LEU A 12 -8.42 -17.60 27.29
N SER A 13 -8.30 -18.28 28.43
CA SER A 13 -7.28 -19.31 28.67
C SER A 13 -7.44 -20.49 27.71
N ASP A 14 -8.68 -20.95 27.50
CA ASP A 14 -8.98 -22.09 26.62
C ASP A 14 -8.61 -21.80 25.15
N VAL A 15 -8.81 -20.56 24.71
CA VAL A 15 -8.47 -20.13 23.33
C VAL A 15 -6.98 -19.80 23.18
N LEU A 16 -6.29 -19.49 24.29
CA LEU A 16 -4.84 -19.23 24.31
C LEU A 16 -3.98 -20.50 24.21
N ASP A 17 -4.56 -21.67 23.91
CA ASP A 17 -3.88 -22.95 23.89
C ASP A 17 -2.43 -22.88 23.37
N HIS A 18 -1.48 -23.49 24.12
CA HIS A 18 -0.04 -23.54 23.80
C HIS A 18 0.65 -22.20 23.47
N TRP A 19 0.22 -21.08 24.07
CA TRP A 19 0.78 -19.75 23.79
C TRP A 19 2.25 -19.57 24.22
N GLN A 20 2.78 -20.44 25.10
CA GLN A 20 4.17 -20.40 25.60
C GLN A 20 5.13 -21.13 24.66
N THR A 21 5.16 -20.76 23.39
CA THR A 21 5.95 -21.47 22.35
C THR A 21 7.22 -20.72 21.95
N GLY A 22 7.44 -19.50 22.45
CA GLY A 22 8.53 -18.63 22.02
C GLY A 22 9.70 -18.51 22.99
N THR A 23 10.82 -18.01 22.50
CA THR A 23 11.94 -17.53 23.32
C THR A 23 11.66 -16.08 23.71
N GLY A 24 11.84 -15.72 25.00
CA GLY A 24 11.68 -14.36 25.49
C GLY A 24 10.73 -14.21 26.67
N PRO A 25 10.52 -12.98 27.17
CA PRO A 25 9.70 -12.73 28.35
C PRO A 25 8.25 -13.19 28.19
N LEU A 26 7.67 -13.84 29.20
CA LEU A 26 6.29 -14.36 29.16
C LEU A 26 5.24 -13.28 28.86
N TYR A 27 5.43 -12.04 29.33
CA TYR A 27 4.49 -10.96 29.04
C TYR A 27 4.45 -10.58 27.55
N VAL A 28 5.56 -10.73 26.82
CA VAL A 28 5.62 -10.50 25.38
C VAL A 28 4.89 -11.62 24.65
N GLN A 29 5.12 -12.87 25.06
CA GLN A 29 4.46 -14.03 24.46
C GLN A 29 2.95 -13.98 24.67
N LEU A 30 2.48 -13.61 25.87
CA LEU A 30 1.06 -13.47 26.19
C LEU A 30 0.42 -12.34 25.36
N ALA A 31 1.07 -11.19 25.26
CA ALA A 31 0.57 -10.08 24.45
C ALA A 31 0.44 -10.49 22.97
N ASN A 32 1.46 -11.14 22.42
CA ASN A 32 1.45 -11.60 21.03
C ASN A 32 0.37 -12.66 20.79
N ALA A 33 0.14 -13.57 21.73
CA ALA A 33 -0.92 -14.58 21.62
C ALA A 33 -2.32 -13.93 21.61
N ILE A 34 -2.59 -12.96 22.49
CA ILE A 34 -3.86 -12.22 22.48
C ILE A 34 -4.07 -11.48 21.17
N VAL A 35 -3.03 -10.86 20.64
CA VAL A 35 -3.08 -10.21 19.32
C VAL A 35 -3.39 -11.21 18.22
N SER A 36 -2.74 -12.39 18.22
CA SER A 36 -3.02 -13.44 17.23
C SER A 36 -4.47 -13.92 17.27
N LEU A 37 -5.08 -14.02 18.46
CA LEU A 37 -6.49 -14.37 18.63
C LEU A 37 -7.42 -13.26 18.10
N ALA A 38 -7.06 -12.00 18.29
CA ALA A 38 -7.79 -10.87 17.75
C ALA A 38 -7.71 -10.83 16.20
N GLU A 39 -6.52 -11.07 15.67
CA GLU A 39 -6.28 -11.09 14.23
C GLU A 39 -6.93 -12.28 13.52
N SER A 40 -7.01 -13.43 14.17
CA SER A 40 -7.72 -14.60 13.63
C SER A 40 -9.25 -14.48 13.71
N GLY A 41 -9.76 -13.45 14.40
CA GLY A 41 -11.20 -13.31 14.67
C GLY A 41 -11.71 -14.23 15.78
N SER A 42 -10.84 -14.99 16.45
CA SER A 42 -11.20 -15.83 17.62
C SER A 42 -11.54 -14.97 18.84
N LEU A 43 -11.06 -13.73 18.86
CA LEU A 43 -11.45 -12.68 19.79
C LEU A 43 -11.98 -11.50 18.99
N GLU A 44 -13.29 -11.21 19.12
CA GLU A 44 -13.91 -10.11 18.38
C GLU A 44 -13.50 -8.73 18.96
N HIS A 45 -13.36 -7.73 18.08
CA HIS A 45 -13.17 -6.35 18.48
C HIS A 45 -14.37 -5.85 19.30
N GLY A 46 -14.09 -5.05 20.33
CA GLY A 46 -15.10 -4.64 21.28
C GLY A 46 -15.33 -5.62 22.44
N THR A 47 -14.67 -6.79 22.42
CA THR A 47 -14.74 -7.75 23.53
C THR A 47 -14.13 -7.17 24.80
N ARG A 48 -14.88 -7.23 25.90
CA ARG A 48 -14.36 -6.85 27.23
C ARG A 48 -13.43 -7.94 27.74
N MET A 49 -12.19 -7.55 28.02
CA MET A 49 -11.15 -8.44 28.51
C MET A 49 -11.31 -8.70 30.01
N PRO A 50 -10.87 -9.88 30.50
CA PRO A 50 -10.84 -10.17 31.93
C PRO A 50 -9.91 -9.21 32.68
N SER A 51 -10.12 -9.06 34.00
CA SER A 51 -9.19 -8.28 34.84
C SER A 51 -7.81 -8.92 34.87
N GLU A 52 -6.77 -8.11 35.01
CA GLU A 52 -5.37 -8.58 35.14
C GLU A 52 -5.21 -9.64 36.21
N ARG A 53 -5.91 -9.49 37.33
CA ARG A 53 -5.90 -10.46 38.43
C ARG A 53 -6.54 -11.79 38.03
N ALA A 54 -7.75 -11.75 37.46
CA ALA A 54 -8.47 -12.96 37.09
C ALA A 54 -7.70 -13.76 36.00
N LEU A 55 -7.09 -13.06 35.05
CA LEU A 55 -6.30 -13.72 34.01
C LEU A 55 -4.99 -14.29 34.56
N ALA A 56 -4.31 -13.60 35.50
CA ALA A 56 -3.12 -14.08 36.16
C ALA A 56 -3.37 -15.36 36.97
N ASP A 57 -4.46 -15.36 37.74
CA ASP A 57 -4.88 -16.53 38.54
C ASP A 57 -5.17 -17.74 37.62
N HIS A 58 -5.82 -17.53 36.47
CA HIS A 58 -6.22 -18.61 35.57
C HIS A 58 -5.07 -19.17 34.73
N LEU A 59 -4.13 -18.32 34.31
CA LEU A 59 -2.94 -18.72 33.54
C LEU A 59 -1.78 -19.16 34.45
N HIS A 60 -1.95 -19.16 35.78
CA HIS A 60 -0.89 -19.44 36.77
C HIS A 60 0.35 -18.56 36.56
N LEU A 61 0.13 -17.27 36.25
CA LEU A 61 1.18 -16.27 36.09
C LEU A 61 1.24 -15.27 37.22
N SER A 62 2.36 -14.56 37.35
CA SER A 62 2.40 -13.40 38.22
C SER A 62 1.48 -12.29 37.67
N ARG A 63 0.83 -11.54 38.59
CA ARG A 63 0.03 -10.38 38.19
C ARG A 63 0.85 -9.39 37.39
N ASN A 64 2.13 -9.19 37.75
CA ASN A 64 3.02 -8.27 37.04
C ASN A 64 3.25 -8.69 35.59
N THR A 65 3.30 -9.99 35.28
CA THR A 65 3.41 -10.51 33.91
C THR A 65 2.19 -10.13 33.10
N VAL A 66 0.97 -10.30 33.64
CA VAL A 66 -0.26 -9.95 32.94
C VAL A 66 -0.42 -8.43 32.81
N THR A 67 -0.07 -7.67 33.87
CA THR A 67 -0.06 -6.21 33.83
C THR A 67 0.87 -5.69 32.73
N ALA A 68 2.09 -6.26 32.62
CA ALA A 68 3.04 -5.89 31.58
C ALA A 68 2.53 -6.26 30.16
N ALA A 69 1.87 -7.43 30.02
CA ALA A 69 1.25 -7.83 28.76
C ALA A 69 0.12 -6.86 28.37
N TYR A 70 -0.77 -6.52 29.30
CA TYR A 70 -1.85 -5.57 29.06
C TYR A 70 -1.35 -4.15 28.79
N GLN A 71 -0.27 -3.73 29.49
CA GLN A 71 0.36 -2.45 29.19
C GLN A 71 0.91 -2.43 27.75
N ARG A 72 1.60 -3.50 27.35
CA ARG A 72 2.10 -3.64 25.99
C ARG A 72 0.96 -3.61 24.94
N LEU A 73 -0.16 -4.26 25.24
CA LEU A 73 -1.35 -4.22 24.39
C LEU A 73 -1.97 -2.81 24.33
N ARG A 74 -1.96 -2.06 25.44
CA ARG A 74 -2.41 -0.66 25.49
C ARG A 74 -1.51 0.25 24.64
N ASP A 75 -0.20 0.13 24.83
CA ASP A 75 0.81 0.93 24.11
C ASP A 75 0.75 0.65 22.61
N ALA A 76 0.42 -0.59 22.25
CA ALA A 76 0.18 -1.01 20.87
C ALA A 76 -1.24 -0.69 20.35
N GLY A 77 -2.13 -0.11 21.17
CA GLY A 77 -3.49 0.27 20.79
C GLY A 77 -4.48 -0.90 20.69
N TRP A 78 -4.11 -2.10 21.16
CA TRP A 78 -5.01 -3.27 21.18
C TRP A 78 -5.97 -3.29 22.36
N LEU A 79 -5.71 -2.51 23.41
CA LEU A 79 -6.62 -2.38 24.53
C LEU A 79 -6.98 -0.92 24.77
N GLU A 80 -8.27 -0.65 24.79
CA GLU A 80 -8.83 0.62 25.24
C GLU A 80 -9.23 0.51 26.71
N VAL A 81 -8.82 1.49 27.50
CA VAL A 81 -9.18 1.58 28.92
C VAL A 81 -9.94 2.87 29.16
N ARG A 82 -11.18 2.75 29.68
CA ARG A 82 -11.94 3.90 30.18
C ARG A 82 -11.91 3.90 31.71
N PRO A 83 -11.82 5.06 32.36
CA PRO A 83 -11.86 5.13 33.81
C PRO A 83 -13.07 4.36 34.39
N GLY A 84 -12.81 3.41 35.29
CA GLY A 84 -13.85 2.59 35.94
C GLY A 84 -14.43 1.46 35.09
N ALA A 85 -13.94 1.20 33.90
CA ALA A 85 -14.38 0.09 33.04
C ALA A 85 -13.29 -0.97 32.84
N ALA A 86 -13.72 -2.22 32.56
CA ALA A 86 -12.80 -3.27 32.16
C ALA A 86 -12.15 -2.92 30.79
N PRO A 87 -10.88 -3.31 30.55
CA PRO A 87 -10.22 -3.12 29.27
C PRO A 87 -11.05 -3.75 28.15
N THR A 88 -11.14 -3.08 27.04
CA THR A 88 -11.87 -3.56 25.85
C THR A 88 -10.88 -3.78 24.72
N LEU A 89 -11.02 -4.89 24.00
CA LEU A 89 -10.20 -5.17 22.83
C LEU A 89 -10.54 -4.14 21.73
N GLY A 90 -9.60 -3.23 21.50
CA GLY A 90 -9.72 -2.17 20.50
C GLY A 90 -9.31 -2.65 19.11
N VAL A 91 -9.54 -1.80 18.13
CA VAL A 91 -9.00 -1.97 16.78
C VAL A 91 -7.62 -1.30 16.76
N SER A 92 -6.54 -2.08 16.91
CA SER A 92 -5.20 -1.49 16.87
C SER A 92 -4.83 -1.06 15.47
N SER A 93 -4.42 0.19 15.32
CA SER A 93 -3.75 0.67 14.12
C SER A 93 -2.27 0.22 14.07
N ARG A 94 -1.73 -0.38 15.13
CA ARG A 94 -0.30 -0.72 15.25
C ARG A 94 0.06 -2.20 15.06
N GLY A 95 -0.90 -3.13 14.98
CA GLY A 95 -0.68 -4.56 14.66
C GLY A 95 0.24 -5.36 15.61
N VAL A 96 0.51 -6.62 15.24
CA VAL A 96 1.22 -7.65 16.07
C VAL A 96 2.58 -7.22 16.60
N LEU A 97 3.31 -6.42 15.85
CA LEU A 97 4.67 -5.99 16.25
C LEU A 97 4.67 -4.65 16.99
N GLY A 98 3.50 -4.10 17.35
CA GLY A 98 3.41 -2.75 17.90
C GLY A 98 3.72 -1.65 16.91
N LEU A 99 3.82 -1.99 15.61
CA LEU A 99 4.11 -1.10 14.52
C LEU A 99 2.83 -0.59 13.87
N SER A 100 2.80 0.69 13.52
CA SER A 100 1.77 1.25 12.64
C SER A 100 1.86 0.62 11.23
N PRO A 101 0.81 0.69 10.39
CA PRO A 101 0.89 0.27 8.99
C PRO A 101 2.10 0.86 8.27
N GLN A 102 2.46 2.10 8.59
CA GLN A 102 3.60 2.84 8.05
C GLN A 102 4.94 2.22 8.45
N GLU A 103 5.11 1.91 9.74
CA GLU A 103 6.32 1.27 10.23
C GLU A 103 6.50 -0.13 9.64
N ARG A 104 5.40 -0.87 9.43
CA ARG A 104 5.41 -2.16 8.72
C ARG A 104 5.82 -2.01 7.26
N PHE A 105 5.31 -0.98 6.59
CA PHE A 105 5.71 -0.70 5.20
C PHE A 105 7.18 -0.29 5.09
N ALA A 106 7.66 0.54 6.01
CA ALA A 106 9.07 0.89 6.08
C ALA A 106 9.97 -0.35 6.26
N GLN A 107 9.60 -1.29 7.15
CA GLN A 107 10.34 -2.55 7.31
C GLN A 107 10.37 -3.40 6.04
N ILE A 108 9.28 -3.43 5.26
CA ILE A 108 9.26 -4.12 3.96
C ILE A 108 10.34 -3.54 3.02
N LEU A 109 10.57 -2.23 3.09
CA LEU A 109 11.51 -1.52 2.21
C LEU A 109 12.96 -1.53 2.72
N THR A 110 13.15 -1.52 4.05
CA THR A 110 14.45 -1.24 4.68
C THR A 110 15.04 -2.44 5.44
N GLY A 111 14.46 -3.64 5.29
CA GLY A 111 14.87 -4.84 6.03
C GLY A 111 16.40 -5.00 6.11
N GLU A 112 16.95 -5.09 7.34
CA GLU A 112 18.39 -5.12 7.62
C GLU A 112 19.08 -6.44 7.25
N SER A 113 18.34 -7.49 6.93
CA SER A 113 18.88 -8.80 6.54
C SER A 113 19.07 -8.91 5.04
N GLN A 114 20.20 -9.49 4.61
CA GLN A 114 20.36 -9.92 3.23
C GLN A 114 19.58 -11.25 3.05
N PRO A 115 18.38 -11.24 2.47
CA PRO A 115 17.61 -12.46 2.29
C PRO A 115 18.23 -13.35 1.22
N VAL A 116 17.99 -14.65 1.31
CA VAL A 116 18.35 -15.61 0.24
C VAL A 116 17.53 -15.27 -1.01
N VAL A 117 16.24 -14.96 -0.84
CA VAL A 117 15.33 -14.48 -1.89
C VAL A 117 14.36 -13.48 -1.30
N ALA A 118 14.25 -12.27 -1.87
CA ALA A 118 13.38 -11.21 -1.38
C ALA A 118 12.00 -11.25 -2.04
N PHE A 119 11.00 -11.76 -1.36
CA PHE A 119 9.59 -11.72 -1.78
C PHE A 119 8.77 -10.59 -1.14
N ASN A 120 9.36 -9.81 -0.27
CA ASN A 120 8.67 -8.72 0.44
C ASN A 120 8.46 -7.46 -0.41
N THR A 121 9.27 -7.26 -1.46
CA THR A 121 9.15 -6.11 -2.36
C THR A 121 8.63 -6.52 -3.74
N ALA A 122 7.96 -5.62 -4.44
CA ALA A 122 7.60 -5.76 -5.85
C ALA A 122 8.42 -4.76 -6.67
N SER A 123 9.75 -4.87 -6.60
CA SER A 123 10.71 -3.97 -7.24
C SER A 123 11.62 -4.75 -8.18
N PRO A 124 11.33 -4.74 -9.50
CA PRO A 124 12.16 -5.45 -10.46
C PRO A 124 13.56 -4.84 -10.54
N PRO A 125 14.58 -5.64 -10.93
CA PRO A 125 15.89 -5.11 -11.26
C PRO A 125 15.81 -4.12 -12.43
N PRO A 126 16.89 -3.33 -12.69
CA PRO A 126 16.92 -2.44 -13.84
C PRO A 126 16.65 -3.18 -15.15
N ALA A 127 15.73 -2.69 -15.94
CA ALA A 127 15.51 -3.20 -17.29
C ALA A 127 16.77 -2.97 -18.15
N PRO A 128 17.10 -3.84 -19.12
CA PRO A 128 18.27 -3.66 -20.00
C PRO A 128 18.36 -2.28 -20.64
N ALA A 129 17.24 -1.73 -21.07
CA ALA A 129 17.16 -0.38 -21.63
C ALA A 129 17.66 0.72 -20.66
N VAL A 130 17.43 0.57 -19.36
CA VAL A 130 17.97 1.49 -18.35
C VAL A 130 19.49 1.46 -18.33
N THR A 131 20.07 0.27 -18.36
CA THR A 131 21.54 0.12 -18.39
C THR A 131 22.13 0.74 -19.65
N GLU A 132 21.48 0.59 -20.78
CA GLU A 132 21.89 1.18 -22.05
C GLU A 132 21.79 2.72 -22.01
N ALA A 133 20.68 3.25 -21.58
CA ALA A 133 20.48 4.69 -21.43
C ALA A 133 21.48 5.33 -20.45
N LEU A 134 21.87 4.61 -19.38
CA LEU A 134 22.88 5.07 -18.43
C LEU A 134 24.31 5.04 -18.97
N ARG A 135 24.66 4.12 -19.88
CA ARG A 135 25.99 4.11 -20.52
C ARG A 135 26.25 5.34 -21.40
N ASP A 136 25.21 5.92 -21.94
CA ASP A 136 25.26 7.08 -22.84
C ASP A 136 25.19 8.43 -22.11
N LEU A 137 25.35 8.44 -20.79
CA LEU A 137 25.23 9.65 -19.97
C LEU A 137 26.25 10.75 -20.31
N SER A 138 27.42 10.40 -20.85
CA SER A 138 28.43 11.39 -21.26
C SER A 138 27.90 12.37 -22.30
N GLY A 139 26.99 11.92 -23.19
CA GLY A 139 26.31 12.76 -24.17
C GLY A 139 25.36 13.79 -23.55
N PHE A 140 24.81 13.52 -22.37
CA PHE A 140 23.93 14.47 -21.69
C PHE A 140 24.65 15.64 -21.03
N LEU A 141 25.88 15.44 -20.56
CA LEU A 141 26.68 16.47 -19.87
C LEU A 141 27.58 17.26 -20.81
N GLY A 142 27.91 16.71 -21.98
CA GLY A 142 28.82 17.32 -22.98
C GLY A 142 28.14 18.16 -24.06
N GLY A 143 26.79 18.17 -24.14
CA GLY A 143 26.03 18.95 -25.11
C GLY A 143 25.76 20.39 -24.69
N PRO A 144 25.23 21.28 -25.59
CA PRO A 144 24.82 22.62 -25.22
C PRO A 144 23.78 22.57 -24.08
N PRO A 145 23.55 23.65 -23.31
CA PRO A 145 23.04 23.65 -21.91
C PRO A 145 21.65 23.05 -21.75
N ALA A 146 21.56 21.76 -22.06
CA ALA A 146 20.33 20.98 -21.95
C ALA A 146 19.89 20.76 -20.50
N VAL A 147 20.83 20.92 -19.54
CA VAL A 147 20.58 20.69 -18.10
C VAL A 147 20.56 22.00 -17.30
N GLY A 148 20.84 23.16 -17.93
CA GLY A 148 20.84 24.47 -17.30
C GLY A 148 21.67 24.50 -16.02
N ASN A 149 21.11 25.04 -14.93
CA ASN A 149 21.74 25.05 -13.61
C ASN A 149 21.51 23.74 -12.80
N GLY A 150 20.92 22.70 -13.40
CA GLY A 150 20.64 21.43 -12.76
C GLY A 150 19.29 21.36 -12.03
N TYR A 151 18.61 22.48 -11.82
CA TYR A 151 17.27 22.48 -11.21
C TYR A 151 16.18 22.36 -12.26
N ALA A 152 15.32 21.36 -12.10
CA ALA A 152 14.16 21.12 -12.96
C ALA A 152 12.88 21.03 -12.11
N ALA A 153 12.61 22.10 -11.35
CA ALA A 153 11.53 22.16 -10.37
C ALA A 153 10.12 21.97 -11.00
N LEU A 154 9.96 22.38 -12.25
CA LEU A 154 8.71 22.21 -13.01
C LEU A 154 8.67 20.93 -13.86
N GLY A 155 9.74 20.15 -13.82
CA GLY A 155 9.97 19.01 -14.69
C GLY A 155 10.77 19.35 -15.95
N ASP A 156 11.59 18.41 -16.40
CA ASP A 156 12.31 18.54 -17.68
C ASP A 156 11.29 18.56 -18.83
N ARG A 157 11.48 19.48 -19.79
CA ARG A 157 10.54 19.70 -20.88
C ARG A 157 10.31 18.42 -21.73
N ASP A 158 11.40 17.71 -22.04
CA ASP A 158 11.30 16.53 -22.91
C ASP A 158 10.61 15.39 -22.14
N LEU A 159 10.85 15.26 -20.83
CA LEU A 159 10.12 14.32 -19.99
C LEU A 159 8.62 14.64 -19.91
N VAL A 160 8.26 15.90 -19.68
CA VAL A 160 6.86 16.33 -19.66
C VAL A 160 6.17 16.01 -20.98
N LEU A 161 6.83 16.27 -22.12
CA LEU A 161 6.30 15.94 -23.44
C LEU A 161 6.17 14.43 -23.64
N ALA A 162 7.17 13.63 -23.23
CA ALA A 162 7.13 12.18 -23.34
C ALA A 162 6.00 11.56 -22.48
N ILE A 163 5.81 12.06 -21.25
CA ILE A 163 4.68 11.66 -20.40
C ILE A 163 3.35 12.05 -21.04
N THR A 164 3.24 13.28 -21.56
CA THR A 164 2.02 13.73 -22.23
C THR A 164 1.65 12.84 -23.42
N GLN A 165 2.64 12.47 -24.23
CA GLN A 165 2.43 11.56 -25.37
C GLN A 165 2.03 10.15 -24.88
N HIS A 166 2.67 9.64 -23.81
CA HIS A 166 2.30 8.36 -23.22
C HIS A 166 0.83 8.37 -22.78
N LEU A 167 0.40 9.39 -22.03
CA LEU A 167 -0.99 9.53 -21.58
C LEU A 167 -1.98 9.60 -22.76
N ARG A 168 -1.62 10.32 -23.83
CA ARG A 168 -2.46 10.38 -25.05
C ARG A 168 -2.59 9.03 -25.74
N ARG A 169 -1.51 8.23 -25.81
CA ARG A 169 -1.59 6.85 -26.33
C ARG A 169 -2.53 5.97 -25.51
N LYS A 170 -2.69 6.27 -24.20
CA LYS A 170 -3.64 5.58 -23.32
C LYS A 170 -5.07 6.16 -23.37
N GLY A 171 -5.34 7.11 -24.29
CA GLY A 171 -6.66 7.71 -24.47
C GLY A 171 -6.96 8.91 -23.57
N ILE A 172 -6.02 9.34 -22.73
CA ILE A 172 -6.19 10.55 -21.90
C ILE A 172 -5.88 11.79 -22.77
N PRO A 173 -6.78 12.79 -22.89
CA PRO A 173 -6.55 14.00 -23.69
C PRO A 173 -5.62 14.99 -22.95
N ALA A 174 -4.42 14.52 -22.58
CA ALA A 174 -3.48 15.26 -21.74
C ALA A 174 -2.79 16.40 -22.49
N ARG A 175 -2.49 17.48 -21.76
CA ARG A 175 -1.68 18.60 -22.19
C ARG A 175 -0.46 18.76 -21.29
N PRO A 176 0.68 19.33 -21.75
CA PRO A 176 1.90 19.45 -20.95
C PRO A 176 1.69 20.20 -19.63
N GLU A 177 0.83 21.23 -19.62
CA GLU A 177 0.49 21.99 -18.43
C GLU A 177 -0.35 21.22 -17.39
N GLU A 178 -0.84 20.04 -17.72
CA GLU A 178 -1.61 19.15 -16.86
C GLU A 178 -0.76 18.07 -16.19
N VAL A 179 0.53 18.01 -16.55
CA VAL A 179 1.48 17.03 -16.04
C VAL A 179 2.36 17.63 -14.94
N VAL A 180 2.54 16.93 -13.84
CA VAL A 180 3.44 17.28 -12.74
C VAL A 180 4.44 16.14 -12.53
N VAL A 181 5.71 16.38 -12.80
CA VAL A 181 6.80 15.41 -12.58
C VAL A 181 7.10 15.28 -11.10
N THR A 182 7.28 14.07 -10.60
CA THR A 182 7.56 13.74 -9.20
C THR A 182 8.73 12.76 -9.06
N SER A 183 9.27 12.64 -7.84
CA SER A 183 10.30 11.65 -7.50
C SER A 183 9.69 10.27 -7.22
N GLY A 184 8.98 9.73 -8.21
CA GLY A 184 8.22 8.49 -8.14
C GLY A 184 6.77 8.69 -7.71
N ALA A 185 5.94 7.65 -7.93
CA ALA A 185 4.51 7.67 -7.64
C ALA A 185 4.18 7.94 -6.16
N GLN A 186 5.05 7.51 -5.23
CA GLN A 186 4.85 7.78 -3.80
C GLN A 186 4.78 9.28 -3.49
N GLN A 187 5.65 10.09 -4.10
CA GLN A 187 5.59 11.55 -3.93
C GLN A 187 4.34 12.14 -4.61
N ALA A 188 3.91 11.56 -5.73
CA ALA A 188 2.68 11.95 -6.40
C ALA A 188 1.46 11.75 -5.49
N ILE A 189 1.33 10.56 -4.90
CA ILE A 189 0.27 10.24 -3.94
C ILE A 189 0.32 11.18 -2.73
N TRP A 190 1.51 11.36 -2.16
CA TRP A 190 1.71 12.26 -1.01
C TRP A 190 1.24 13.68 -1.30
N LEU A 191 1.66 14.25 -2.43
CA LEU A 191 1.26 15.60 -2.85
C LEU A 191 -0.27 15.71 -3.02
N ALA A 192 -0.88 14.77 -3.73
CA ALA A 192 -2.32 14.78 -3.98
C ALA A 192 -3.11 14.69 -2.66
N VAL A 193 -2.79 13.71 -1.82
CA VAL A 193 -3.52 13.48 -0.57
C VAL A 193 -3.31 14.64 0.41
N THR A 194 -2.08 15.08 0.67
CA THR A 194 -1.81 16.15 1.65
C THR A 194 -2.28 17.52 1.20
N MET A 195 -2.54 17.70 -0.09
CA MET A 195 -3.08 18.95 -0.62
C MET A 195 -4.61 18.99 -0.58
N LEU A 196 -5.27 17.88 -0.85
CA LEU A 196 -6.72 17.86 -1.08
C LEU A 196 -7.51 17.29 0.09
N ALA A 197 -6.93 16.38 0.89
CA ALA A 197 -7.60 15.85 2.06
C ALA A 197 -7.63 16.86 3.20
N THR A 198 -8.71 16.84 3.97
CA THR A 198 -8.90 17.68 5.14
C THR A 198 -9.16 16.83 6.40
N SER A 199 -8.87 17.37 7.58
CA SER A 199 -9.18 16.69 8.84
C SER A 199 -10.70 16.52 9.10
N ARG A 200 -11.53 17.20 8.33
CA ARG A 200 -13.00 17.19 8.49
C ARG A 200 -13.67 16.01 7.80
N ARG A 201 -13.06 15.51 6.71
CA ARG A 201 -13.63 14.44 5.88
C ARG A 201 -12.65 13.29 5.74
N PRO A 202 -13.13 12.05 5.61
CA PRO A 202 -12.25 10.91 5.41
C PRO A 202 -11.65 10.90 4.01
N VAL A 203 -10.57 10.13 3.84
CA VAL A 203 -10.08 9.68 2.53
C VAL A 203 -10.53 8.24 2.32
N ALA A 204 -11.28 8.01 1.25
CA ALA A 204 -11.76 6.68 0.91
C ALA A 204 -10.64 5.85 0.26
N LEU A 205 -10.40 4.65 0.77
CA LEU A 205 -9.34 3.73 0.33
C LEU A 205 -9.96 2.34 0.17
N GLU A 206 -9.54 1.58 -0.80
CA GLU A 206 -9.82 0.14 -0.86
C GLU A 206 -9.46 -0.51 0.48
N SER A 207 -10.30 -1.41 1.04
CA SER A 207 -10.15 -1.93 2.42
C SER A 207 -8.82 -2.65 2.66
N VAL A 208 -8.24 -3.17 1.59
CA VAL A 208 -6.85 -3.61 1.47
C VAL A 208 -6.26 -2.83 0.31
N THR A 209 -5.14 -2.13 0.48
CA THR A 209 -4.60 -1.27 -0.58
C THR A 209 -3.08 -1.09 -0.45
N TYR A 210 -2.50 -0.28 -1.33
CA TYR A 210 -1.08 0.08 -1.29
C TYR A 210 -0.74 0.81 0.03
N PRO A 211 0.14 0.26 0.88
CA PRO A 211 0.39 0.83 2.21
C PRO A 211 0.97 2.24 2.19
N GLY A 212 1.67 2.63 1.12
CA GLY A 212 2.28 3.96 1.02
C GLY A 212 1.31 5.14 0.99
N VAL A 213 -0.02 4.89 0.85
CA VAL A 213 -1.03 5.94 0.96
C VAL A 213 -1.36 6.30 2.42
N PHE A 214 -1.14 5.39 3.37
CA PHE A 214 -1.51 5.59 4.77
C PHE A 214 -0.78 6.76 5.43
N ASP A 215 0.53 6.90 5.15
CA ASP A 215 1.34 8.01 5.66
C ASP A 215 0.81 9.37 5.18
N ALA A 216 0.41 9.46 3.93
CA ALA A 216 -0.15 10.68 3.36
C ALA A 216 -1.50 11.03 3.99
N VAL A 217 -2.37 10.03 4.23
CA VAL A 217 -3.65 10.23 4.92
C VAL A 217 -3.43 10.71 6.35
N GLN A 218 -2.51 10.10 7.08
CA GLN A 218 -2.16 10.51 8.43
C GLN A 218 -1.59 11.94 8.46
N ALA A 219 -0.67 12.26 7.56
CA ALA A 219 -0.05 13.58 7.48
C ALA A 219 -1.05 14.70 7.12
N SER A 220 -2.13 14.39 6.39
CA SER A 220 -3.20 15.33 6.11
C SER A 220 -4.11 15.62 7.32
N GLY A 221 -3.95 14.87 8.41
CA GLY A 221 -4.86 14.90 9.56
C GLY A 221 -6.22 14.27 9.29
N SER A 222 -6.40 13.62 8.14
CA SER A 222 -7.62 12.91 7.79
C SER A 222 -7.63 11.49 8.37
N ARG A 223 -8.77 10.82 8.24
CA ARG A 223 -8.92 9.41 8.63
C ARG A 223 -9.25 8.56 7.41
N PRO A 224 -8.82 7.31 7.34
CA PRO A 224 -9.19 6.41 6.27
C PRO A 224 -10.66 5.99 6.39
N LEU A 225 -11.33 5.83 5.24
CA LEU A 225 -12.63 5.19 5.07
C LEU A 225 -12.41 3.96 4.19
N ALA A 226 -12.56 2.77 4.75
CA ALA A 226 -12.38 1.54 4.03
C ALA A 226 -13.54 1.26 3.08
N LEU A 227 -13.27 1.18 1.78
CA LEU A 227 -14.20 0.74 0.76
C LEU A 227 -14.22 -0.80 0.69
N PRO A 228 -15.37 -1.45 0.65
CA PRO A 228 -15.47 -2.91 0.70
C PRO A 228 -14.87 -3.54 -0.56
N MET A 229 -14.19 -4.68 -0.34
CA MET A 229 -13.61 -5.51 -1.39
C MET A 229 -14.30 -6.87 -1.41
N GLY A 230 -14.64 -7.34 -2.60
CA GLY A 230 -15.13 -8.70 -2.85
C GLY A 230 -14.04 -9.61 -3.46
N PRO A 231 -14.41 -10.85 -3.80
CA PRO A 231 -13.49 -11.79 -4.48
C PRO A 231 -12.97 -11.26 -5.82
N ASP A 232 -13.80 -10.52 -6.54
CA ASP A 232 -13.52 -10.01 -7.87
C ASP A 232 -12.95 -8.58 -7.88
N GLY A 233 -12.72 -7.98 -6.71
CA GLY A 233 -12.18 -6.63 -6.56
C GLY A 233 -13.08 -5.71 -5.74
N LEU A 234 -13.09 -4.42 -6.08
CA LEU A 234 -13.87 -3.41 -5.37
C LEU A 234 -15.38 -3.68 -5.47
N ASP A 235 -16.07 -3.76 -4.32
CA ASP A 235 -17.55 -3.71 -4.29
C ASP A 235 -18.00 -2.26 -4.55
N VAL A 236 -18.28 -1.94 -5.82
CA VAL A 236 -18.62 -0.58 -6.23
C VAL A 236 -19.95 -0.14 -5.66
N ALA A 237 -20.94 -1.02 -5.59
CA ALA A 237 -22.26 -0.69 -5.04
C ALA A 237 -22.19 -0.35 -3.55
N GLY A 238 -21.46 -1.16 -2.78
CA GLY A 238 -21.17 -0.92 -1.36
C GLY A 238 -20.34 0.35 -1.16
N SER A 239 -19.35 0.57 -2.01
CA SER A 239 -18.49 1.76 -1.99
C SER A 239 -19.28 3.03 -2.23
N ILE A 240 -20.15 3.08 -3.22
CA ILE A 240 -21.02 4.26 -3.52
C ILE A 240 -21.93 4.60 -2.32
N LYS A 241 -22.46 3.60 -1.62
CA LYS A 241 -23.27 3.85 -0.39
C LYS A 241 -22.43 4.54 0.68
N LEU A 242 -21.20 4.07 0.90
CA LEU A 242 -20.27 4.66 1.88
C LEU A 242 -19.82 6.07 1.47
N LEU A 243 -19.49 6.27 0.19
CA LEU A 243 -19.12 7.60 -0.32
C LEU A 243 -20.23 8.62 -0.11
N ARG A 244 -21.49 8.26 -0.40
CA ARG A 244 -22.66 9.12 -0.16
C ARG A 244 -22.86 9.46 1.31
N ALA A 245 -22.65 8.50 2.20
CA ALA A 245 -22.82 8.69 3.64
C ALA A 245 -21.69 9.53 4.26
N ALA A 246 -20.44 9.27 3.88
CA ALA A 246 -19.26 9.87 4.50
C ALA A 246 -18.77 11.14 3.79
N ARG A 247 -19.13 11.34 2.52
CA ARG A 247 -18.74 12.48 1.66
C ARG A 247 -17.24 12.79 1.74
N PRO A 248 -16.37 11.86 1.34
CA PRO A 248 -14.92 12.06 1.40
C PRO A 248 -14.48 13.20 0.48
N ASP A 249 -13.30 13.80 0.78
CA ASP A 249 -12.65 14.73 -0.14
C ASP A 249 -11.98 13.99 -1.29
N LEU A 250 -11.45 12.78 -1.00
CA LEU A 250 -10.71 11.94 -1.93
C LEU A 250 -11.17 10.49 -1.86
N ALA A 251 -11.15 9.81 -3.02
CA ALA A 251 -11.15 8.36 -3.13
C ALA A 251 -9.86 7.92 -3.85
N TYR A 252 -9.12 6.97 -3.29
CA TYR A 252 -7.92 6.40 -3.89
C TYR A 252 -8.20 4.96 -4.31
N THR A 253 -7.89 4.65 -5.55
CA THR A 253 -8.03 3.32 -6.15
C THR A 253 -6.80 2.98 -6.98
N THR A 254 -6.57 1.70 -7.21
CA THR A 254 -5.47 1.21 -8.02
C THR A 254 -5.99 0.52 -9.28
N THR A 255 -5.43 0.81 -10.45
CA THR A 255 -5.87 0.25 -11.76
C THR A 255 -5.86 -1.29 -11.75
N PHE A 256 -4.74 -1.89 -11.36
CA PHE A 256 -4.65 -3.28 -10.95
C PHE A 256 -4.45 -3.27 -9.45
N HIS A 257 -5.39 -3.86 -8.75
CA HIS A 257 -5.43 -3.75 -7.29
C HIS A 257 -4.17 -4.35 -6.64
N ASN A 258 -3.51 -3.57 -5.82
CA ASN A 258 -2.38 -4.03 -5.04
C ASN A 258 -2.86 -4.30 -3.59
N PRO A 259 -2.89 -5.58 -3.13
CA PRO A 259 -2.05 -6.68 -3.63
C PRO A 259 -2.76 -7.78 -4.43
N THR A 260 -4.06 -7.72 -4.69
CA THR A 260 -4.81 -8.87 -5.24
C THR A 260 -4.65 -9.10 -6.74
N GLY A 261 -4.26 -8.07 -7.51
CA GLY A 261 -4.17 -8.13 -8.96
C GLY A 261 -5.53 -8.03 -9.68
N THR A 262 -6.64 -7.89 -8.96
CA THR A 262 -7.96 -7.64 -9.57
C THR A 262 -8.01 -6.25 -10.20
N ALA A 263 -8.99 -6.02 -11.07
CA ALA A 263 -9.20 -4.71 -11.66
C ALA A 263 -10.70 -4.40 -11.70
N ILE A 264 -11.04 -3.13 -11.49
CA ILE A 264 -12.41 -2.64 -11.66
C ILE A 264 -12.82 -2.71 -13.14
N SER A 265 -14.07 -3.07 -13.42
CA SER A 265 -14.62 -3.01 -14.78
C SER A 265 -14.83 -1.56 -15.24
N ASP A 266 -14.83 -1.31 -16.54
CA ASP A 266 -15.06 0.05 -17.07
C ASP A 266 -16.45 0.59 -16.68
N ASP A 267 -17.47 -0.26 -16.60
CA ASP A 267 -18.82 0.14 -16.20
C ASP A 267 -18.87 0.49 -14.69
N ASP A 268 -18.28 -0.32 -13.85
CA ASP A 268 -18.16 -0.05 -12.42
C ASP A 268 -17.33 1.20 -12.13
N ALA A 269 -16.26 1.41 -12.90
CA ALA A 269 -15.44 2.60 -12.81
C ALA A 269 -16.25 3.88 -13.15
N ARG A 270 -17.08 3.84 -14.20
CA ARG A 270 -17.97 4.96 -14.53
C ARG A 270 -18.94 5.27 -13.42
N LEU A 271 -19.59 4.25 -12.84
CA LEU A 271 -20.51 4.43 -11.71
C LEU A 271 -19.82 5.07 -10.50
N LEU A 272 -18.60 4.64 -10.19
CA LEU A 272 -17.79 5.21 -9.11
C LEU A 272 -17.44 6.68 -9.38
N LEU A 273 -17.03 7.01 -10.61
CA LEU A 273 -16.69 8.36 -11.03
C LEU A 273 -17.90 9.29 -11.02
N GLU A 274 -19.03 8.86 -11.55
CA GLU A 274 -20.30 9.64 -11.52
C GLU A 274 -20.74 9.94 -10.08
N ALA A 275 -20.70 8.93 -9.21
CA ALA A 275 -21.01 9.13 -7.80
C ALA A 275 -20.04 10.11 -7.13
N SER A 276 -18.74 10.03 -7.46
CA SER A 276 -17.73 10.95 -6.94
C SER A 276 -17.90 12.37 -7.44
N ALA A 277 -18.26 12.55 -8.72
CA ALA A 277 -18.56 13.86 -9.31
C ALA A 277 -19.71 14.56 -8.60
N VAL A 278 -20.83 13.85 -8.35
CA VAL A 278 -21.99 14.38 -7.61
C VAL A 278 -21.63 14.82 -6.19
N LEU A 279 -20.65 14.15 -5.57
CA LEU A 279 -20.19 14.45 -4.21
C LEU A 279 -19.10 15.55 -4.16
N GLY A 280 -18.53 15.92 -5.31
CA GLY A 280 -17.37 16.81 -5.40
C GLY A 280 -16.09 16.17 -4.88
N ALA A 281 -16.03 14.84 -4.84
CA ALA A 281 -14.84 14.08 -4.42
C ALA A 281 -13.88 13.90 -5.60
N THR A 282 -12.57 14.10 -5.36
CA THR A 282 -11.54 13.80 -6.36
C THR A 282 -11.17 12.33 -6.29
N VAL A 283 -11.04 11.67 -7.44
CA VAL A 283 -10.61 10.26 -7.51
C VAL A 283 -9.14 10.20 -7.94
N ILE A 284 -8.31 9.52 -7.15
CA ILE A 284 -6.93 9.17 -7.52
C ILE A 284 -6.95 7.80 -8.19
N ASP A 285 -6.60 7.76 -9.48
CA ASP A 285 -6.37 6.55 -10.27
C ASP A 285 -4.87 6.24 -10.24
N ASP A 286 -4.44 5.36 -9.33
CA ASP A 286 -3.05 4.91 -9.26
C ASP A 286 -2.78 3.88 -10.36
N ARG A 287 -2.10 4.32 -11.39
CA ARG A 287 -1.72 3.54 -12.56
C ARG A 287 -0.25 3.12 -12.55
N THR A 288 0.40 3.11 -11.39
CA THR A 288 1.81 2.72 -11.27
C THR A 288 2.11 1.32 -11.86
N ILE A 289 1.11 0.44 -11.84
CA ILE A 289 1.14 -0.88 -12.48
C ILE A 289 0.13 -1.01 -13.62
N GLY A 290 -0.48 0.09 -14.05
CA GLY A 290 -1.53 0.13 -15.07
C GLY A 290 -1.08 -0.32 -16.47
N ASP A 291 0.23 -0.25 -16.75
CA ASP A 291 0.83 -0.71 -18.00
C ASP A 291 1.24 -2.20 -17.97
N LEU A 292 1.01 -2.90 -16.85
CA LEU A 292 1.36 -4.30 -16.65
C LEU A 292 0.12 -5.22 -16.77
N ALA A 293 -0.70 -5.03 -17.79
CA ALA A 293 -1.83 -5.91 -18.09
C ALA A 293 -1.33 -7.27 -18.58
N LEU A 294 -1.43 -8.30 -17.74
CA LEU A 294 -0.88 -9.62 -18.02
C LEU A 294 -1.80 -10.49 -18.87
N ASP A 295 -3.09 -10.17 -18.89
CA ASP A 295 -4.10 -10.76 -19.76
C ASP A 295 -4.13 -10.13 -21.17
N GLY A 296 -3.26 -9.14 -21.42
CA GLY A 296 -3.24 -8.36 -22.65
C GLY A 296 -4.42 -7.40 -22.81
N SER A 297 -5.23 -7.23 -21.76
CA SER A 297 -6.40 -6.34 -21.75
C SER A 297 -6.09 -5.06 -20.97
N PRO A 298 -5.65 -3.99 -21.64
CA PRO A 298 -5.38 -2.71 -20.97
C PRO A 298 -6.67 -2.17 -20.35
N ARG A 299 -6.58 -1.61 -19.15
CA ARG A 299 -7.71 -0.97 -18.47
C ARG A 299 -7.83 0.48 -18.87
N THR A 300 -9.05 0.93 -19.15
CA THR A 300 -9.32 2.32 -19.53
C THR A 300 -8.95 3.25 -18.37
N PRO A 301 -8.09 4.27 -18.56
CA PRO A 301 -7.82 5.25 -17.53
C PRO A 301 -9.09 6.02 -17.15
N PHE A 302 -9.25 6.30 -15.86
CA PHE A 302 -10.41 7.07 -15.40
C PHE A 302 -10.53 8.44 -16.07
N ALA A 303 -9.40 9.11 -16.30
CA ALA A 303 -9.35 10.39 -17.00
C ALA A 303 -9.74 10.30 -18.50
N ALA A 304 -9.84 9.09 -19.08
CA ALA A 304 -10.27 8.85 -20.45
C ALA A 304 -11.76 8.47 -20.55
N MET A 305 -12.48 8.30 -19.43
CA MET A 305 -13.86 7.80 -19.43
C MET A 305 -14.92 8.87 -19.74
N GLY A 306 -14.54 10.14 -19.87
CA GLY A 306 -15.45 11.22 -20.29
C GLY A 306 -16.52 11.55 -19.22
N THR A 307 -16.21 11.42 -17.95
CA THR A 307 -17.09 11.81 -16.83
C THR A 307 -16.72 13.20 -16.30
N ASP A 308 -17.64 13.84 -15.58
CA ASP A 308 -17.41 15.14 -14.91
C ASP A 308 -16.60 15.02 -13.60
N ALA A 309 -16.11 13.82 -13.28
CA ALA A 309 -15.34 13.58 -12.07
C ALA A 309 -13.98 14.29 -12.12
N SER A 310 -13.57 14.87 -10.99
CA SER A 310 -12.20 15.31 -10.82
C SER A 310 -11.30 14.09 -10.63
N VAL A 311 -10.38 13.87 -11.58
CA VAL A 311 -9.46 12.72 -11.58
C VAL A 311 -8.01 13.20 -11.47
N ILE A 312 -7.23 12.53 -10.62
CA ILE A 312 -5.79 12.60 -10.60
C ILE A 312 -5.26 11.23 -11.03
N THR A 313 -4.62 11.17 -12.19
CA THR A 313 -3.93 9.95 -12.64
C THR A 313 -2.51 9.97 -12.12
N VAL A 314 -2.11 8.95 -11.37
CA VAL A 314 -0.74 8.75 -10.88
C VAL A 314 -0.04 7.72 -11.75
N GLY A 315 1.18 8.01 -12.16
CA GLY A 315 2.02 7.08 -12.91
C GLY A 315 3.47 7.09 -12.46
N GLY A 316 4.24 6.13 -12.95
CA GLY A 316 5.65 6.04 -12.60
C GLY A 316 6.40 4.98 -13.39
N MET A 317 7.73 5.05 -13.35
CA MET A 317 8.62 4.16 -14.11
C MET A 317 9.19 3.00 -13.28
N SER A 318 8.87 2.96 -11.99
CA SER A 318 9.50 2.03 -11.03
C SER A 318 9.18 0.55 -11.28
N LYS A 319 8.03 0.25 -11.90
CA LYS A 319 7.56 -1.13 -12.09
C LYS A 319 7.86 -1.67 -13.48
N VAL A 320 8.02 -0.77 -14.46
CA VAL A 320 8.33 -1.12 -15.85
C VAL A 320 9.83 -1.07 -16.11
N PHE A 321 10.50 -0.03 -15.65
CA PHE A 321 11.93 0.16 -15.93
C PHE A 321 12.81 -0.14 -14.73
N TRP A 322 12.71 0.66 -13.66
CA TRP A 322 13.49 0.49 -12.44
C TRP A 322 13.07 1.49 -11.35
N GLY A 323 12.96 1.01 -10.11
CA GLY A 323 12.66 1.85 -8.96
C GLY A 323 13.72 2.92 -8.67
N GLY A 324 14.98 2.65 -9.02
CA GLY A 324 16.09 3.57 -8.81
C GLY A 324 16.07 4.82 -9.69
N LEU A 325 15.29 4.86 -10.77
CA LEU A 325 15.09 6.08 -11.58
C LEU A 325 14.44 7.20 -10.79
N ARG A 326 13.61 6.87 -9.79
CA ARG A 326 12.87 7.85 -8.98
C ARG A 326 12.09 8.86 -9.82
N ILE A 327 11.44 8.40 -10.87
CA ILE A 327 10.56 9.21 -11.75
C ILE A 327 9.13 8.69 -11.69
N GLY A 328 8.22 9.62 -11.43
CA GLY A 328 6.78 9.47 -11.50
C GLY A 328 6.12 10.77 -11.92
N TRP A 329 4.80 10.76 -11.99
CA TRP A 329 4.00 11.93 -12.37
C TRP A 329 2.59 11.89 -11.82
N LEU A 330 1.98 13.07 -11.83
CA LEU A 330 0.54 13.28 -11.72
C LEU A 330 0.04 13.85 -13.05
N HIS A 331 -1.16 13.50 -13.44
CA HIS A 331 -1.94 14.20 -14.46
C HIS A 331 -3.30 14.58 -13.90
N THR A 332 -3.72 15.81 -14.07
CA THR A 332 -5.03 16.32 -13.66
C THR A 332 -5.34 17.61 -14.45
N ASN A 333 -6.45 18.30 -14.16
CA ASN A 333 -6.75 19.56 -14.83
C ASN A 333 -5.67 20.62 -14.58
N ALA A 334 -5.54 21.58 -15.50
CA ALA A 334 -4.45 22.57 -15.52
C ALA A 334 -4.37 23.42 -14.22
N THR A 335 -5.53 23.76 -13.63
CA THR A 335 -5.59 24.57 -12.39
C THR A 335 -4.99 23.82 -11.22
N LEU A 336 -5.42 22.58 -10.99
CA LEU A 336 -4.90 21.73 -9.91
C LEU A 336 -3.45 21.35 -10.15
N ALA A 337 -3.07 21.05 -11.40
CA ALA A 337 -1.69 20.78 -11.77
C ALA A 337 -0.74 21.95 -11.47
N ALA A 338 -1.17 23.20 -11.71
CA ALA A 338 -0.38 24.38 -11.38
C ALA A 338 -0.14 24.50 -9.85
N GLN A 339 -1.16 24.26 -9.04
CA GLN A 339 -1.05 24.26 -7.58
C GLN A 339 -0.14 23.15 -7.07
N LEU A 340 -0.28 21.93 -7.61
CA LEU A 340 0.56 20.79 -7.26
C LEU A 340 2.03 21.02 -7.65
N ARG A 341 2.30 21.59 -8.84
CA ARG A 341 3.67 21.98 -9.25
C ARG A 341 4.32 22.96 -8.29
N HIS A 342 3.57 23.98 -7.87
CA HIS A 342 4.09 24.96 -6.92
C HIS A 342 4.48 24.29 -5.59
N ARG A 343 3.61 23.48 -5.03
CA ARG A 343 3.93 22.69 -3.82
C ARG A 343 5.10 21.74 -4.04
N ARG A 344 5.13 21.06 -5.18
CA ARG A 344 6.19 20.14 -5.55
C ARG A 344 7.56 20.85 -5.58
N ALA A 345 7.62 22.01 -6.22
CA ALA A 345 8.85 22.82 -6.28
C ALA A 345 9.38 23.24 -4.91
N ALA A 346 8.48 23.55 -3.99
CA ALA A 346 8.83 23.94 -2.62
C ALA A 346 9.35 22.79 -1.74
N MET A 347 9.09 21.52 -2.13
CA MET A 347 9.52 20.36 -1.33
C MET A 347 11.01 20.05 -1.49
N ASP A 348 11.52 20.01 -2.74
CA ASP A 348 12.87 19.52 -3.04
C ASP A 348 13.47 20.11 -4.33
N LEU A 349 12.92 21.20 -4.85
CA LEU A 349 13.38 21.89 -6.06
C LEU A 349 13.34 21.03 -7.34
N GLY A 350 12.73 19.87 -7.30
CA GLY A 350 12.56 18.98 -8.47
C GLY A 350 13.34 17.68 -8.39
N SER A 351 12.96 16.73 -9.23
CA SER A 351 13.69 15.47 -9.38
C SER A 351 15.04 15.72 -10.08
N PRO A 352 16.07 14.87 -9.86
CA PRO A 352 17.37 15.04 -10.52
C PRO A 352 17.25 15.16 -12.03
N ALA A 353 17.77 16.25 -12.59
CA ALA A 353 17.63 16.57 -14.02
C ALA A 353 18.17 15.44 -14.93
N LEU A 354 19.28 14.83 -14.52
CA LEU A 354 19.88 13.72 -15.26
C LEU A 354 18.92 12.52 -15.41
N PHE A 355 18.29 12.11 -14.31
CA PHE A 355 17.33 10.99 -14.37
C PHE A 355 16.04 11.36 -15.10
N GLN A 356 15.65 12.62 -15.10
CA GLN A 356 14.54 13.09 -15.92
C GLN A 356 14.85 12.94 -17.42
N ARG A 357 16.07 13.23 -17.87
CA ARG A 357 16.50 13.03 -19.26
C ARG A 357 16.55 11.56 -19.64
N VAL A 358 17.13 10.70 -18.79
CA VAL A 358 17.10 9.26 -19.00
C VAL A 358 15.68 8.75 -19.14
N ALA A 359 14.77 9.21 -18.26
CA ALA A 359 13.37 8.84 -18.30
C ALA A 359 12.65 9.30 -19.56
N ALA A 360 12.92 10.54 -20.02
CA ALA A 360 12.39 11.07 -21.27
C ALA A 360 12.77 10.19 -22.46
N ARG A 361 14.03 9.79 -22.55
CA ARG A 361 14.54 8.90 -23.59
C ARG A 361 13.86 7.53 -23.53
N LEU A 362 13.82 6.90 -22.34
CA LEU A 362 13.19 5.60 -22.18
C LEU A 362 11.71 5.60 -22.59
N LEU A 363 10.96 6.64 -22.22
CA LEU A 363 9.54 6.79 -22.63
C LEU A 363 9.38 7.02 -24.12
N ALA A 364 10.29 7.77 -24.74
CA ALA A 364 10.24 8.06 -26.18
C ALA A 364 10.61 6.82 -27.03
N GLU A 365 11.63 6.08 -26.63
CA GLU A 365 12.17 4.94 -27.38
C GLU A 365 11.38 3.64 -27.16
N HIS A 366 10.94 3.39 -25.92
CA HIS A 366 10.34 2.11 -25.54
C HIS A 366 8.86 2.23 -25.11
N GLY A 367 8.40 3.43 -24.74
CA GLY A 367 7.10 3.58 -24.08
C GLY A 367 7.06 2.84 -22.74
N LEU A 368 5.87 2.58 -22.22
CA LEU A 368 5.65 1.67 -21.09
C LEU A 368 4.97 0.36 -21.52
N ASP A 369 4.74 0.19 -22.83
CA ASP A 369 4.09 -0.98 -23.40
C ASP A 369 5.13 -2.09 -23.64
N TRP A 370 5.43 -2.84 -22.60
CA TRP A 370 6.33 -4.00 -22.73
C TRP A 370 5.53 -5.24 -23.10
N GLU A 371 5.94 -5.92 -24.18
CA GLU A 371 5.54 -7.29 -24.45
C GLU A 371 6.22 -8.23 -23.43
N TYR A 372 5.52 -8.50 -22.34
CA TYR A 372 5.92 -9.56 -21.42
C TYR A 372 5.41 -10.93 -21.92
N ARG A 373 6.29 -11.91 -22.03
CA ARG A 373 5.85 -13.31 -22.10
C ARG A 373 5.24 -13.69 -20.75
N ARG A 374 3.96 -13.97 -20.78
CA ARG A 374 2.96 -14.20 -19.72
C ARG A 374 3.47 -14.78 -18.39
N PRO A 375 3.01 -14.18 -17.27
CA PRO A 375 2.08 -14.85 -16.38
C PRO A 375 0.76 -14.10 -16.27
N VAL A 376 -0.31 -14.78 -15.87
CA VAL A 376 -1.67 -14.23 -15.77
C VAL A 376 -1.84 -13.58 -14.40
N GLY A 377 -1.95 -12.24 -14.33
CA GLY A 377 -2.32 -11.46 -13.12
C GLY A 377 -1.18 -10.79 -12.34
N GLY A 378 -1.07 -9.46 -12.27
CA GLY A 378 -0.24 -8.59 -11.43
C GLY A 378 1.21 -9.03 -11.10
N PRO A 379 2.09 -8.19 -10.54
CA PRO A 379 3.46 -8.59 -10.22
C PRO A 379 3.56 -9.51 -8.99
N ALA A 380 2.43 -9.89 -8.41
CA ALA A 380 2.40 -10.73 -7.21
C ALA A 380 1.08 -11.50 -7.10
N LEU A 381 1.15 -12.65 -6.43
CA LEU A 381 -0.01 -13.41 -6.00
C LEU A 381 -0.45 -12.96 -4.60
N TRP A 382 -1.75 -12.94 -4.36
CA TRP A 382 -2.35 -12.76 -3.04
C TRP A 382 -2.71 -14.13 -2.48
N VAL A 383 -1.77 -14.71 -1.73
CA VAL A 383 -1.82 -16.10 -1.29
C VAL A 383 -2.54 -16.20 0.04
N ARG A 384 -3.54 -17.08 0.13
CA ARG A 384 -4.26 -17.41 1.37
C ARG A 384 -3.55 -18.53 2.13
N LEU A 385 -3.36 -18.35 3.43
CA LEU A 385 -2.87 -19.41 4.34
C LEU A 385 -4.06 -20.14 4.96
N PRO A 386 -4.19 -21.45 4.76
CA PRO A 386 -5.15 -22.25 5.51
C PRO A 386 -4.86 -22.15 7.01
N GLY A 387 -5.86 -21.75 7.81
CA GLY A 387 -5.69 -21.56 9.26
C GLY A 387 -5.21 -20.18 9.70
N GLY A 388 -4.97 -19.23 8.77
CA GLY A 388 -4.61 -17.86 9.12
C GLY A 388 -3.15 -17.67 9.55
N GLY A 389 -2.85 -16.57 10.23
CA GLY A 389 -1.52 -16.32 10.84
C GLY A 389 -0.46 -15.81 9.87
N ALA A 390 -0.85 -15.00 8.86
CA ALA A 390 0.06 -14.45 7.86
C ALA A 390 1.23 -13.66 8.44
N ALA A 391 1.02 -12.94 9.54
CA ALA A 391 2.10 -12.22 10.21
C ALA A 391 3.15 -13.16 10.81
N ARG A 392 2.72 -14.27 11.42
CA ARG A 392 3.62 -15.30 11.94
C ARG A 392 4.36 -16.01 10.82
N PHE A 393 3.67 -16.35 9.74
CA PHE A 393 4.28 -16.93 8.55
C PHE A 393 5.34 -16.00 7.96
N ALA A 394 5.03 -14.71 7.81
CA ALA A 394 5.98 -13.72 7.30
C ALA A 394 7.22 -13.56 8.19
N ALA A 395 7.07 -13.63 9.52
CA ALA A 395 8.20 -13.61 10.44
C ALA A 395 9.11 -14.83 10.25
N ARG A 396 8.54 -16.06 10.19
CA ARG A 396 9.31 -17.29 9.93
C ARG A 396 9.97 -17.28 8.55
N ALA A 397 9.26 -16.76 7.54
CA ALA A 397 9.79 -16.61 6.18
C ALA A 397 11.02 -15.67 6.15
N ALA A 398 10.97 -14.59 6.93
CA ALA A 398 12.11 -13.67 7.06
C ALA A 398 13.30 -14.33 7.76
N GLU A 399 13.07 -15.06 8.86
CA GLU A 399 14.10 -15.84 9.57
C GLU A 399 14.72 -16.91 8.66
N ALA A 400 13.91 -17.52 7.79
CA ALA A 400 14.35 -18.51 6.81
C ALA A 400 15.11 -17.90 5.63
N GLY A 401 15.16 -16.57 5.49
CA GLY A 401 15.84 -15.87 4.39
C GLY A 401 15.00 -15.69 3.13
N ALA A 402 13.68 -15.89 3.20
CA ALA A 402 12.74 -15.65 2.10
C ALA A 402 11.56 -14.76 2.56
N PRO A 403 11.83 -13.49 2.97
CA PRO A 403 10.80 -12.61 3.53
C PRO A 403 9.67 -12.36 2.54
N VAL A 404 8.42 -12.46 3.04
CA VAL A 404 7.20 -12.12 2.31
C VAL A 404 6.49 -10.95 3.00
N ALA A 405 5.68 -10.19 2.27
CA ALA A 405 4.87 -9.14 2.85
C ALA A 405 3.56 -9.72 3.40
N SER A 406 3.36 -9.67 4.72
CA SER A 406 2.10 -10.05 5.36
C SER A 406 0.94 -9.21 4.86
N GLY A 407 -0.23 -9.82 4.74
CA GLY A 407 -1.47 -9.13 4.37
C GLY A 407 -1.87 -8.02 5.34
N THR A 408 -1.48 -8.15 6.60
CA THR A 408 -1.70 -7.11 7.62
C THR A 408 -1.01 -5.78 7.30
N ALA A 409 0.03 -5.77 6.44
CA ALA A 409 0.67 -4.54 5.98
C ALA A 409 -0.18 -3.73 4.99
N PHE A 410 -1.21 -4.33 4.40
CA PHE A 410 -2.05 -3.73 3.34
C PHE A 410 -3.46 -3.35 3.84
N GLU A 411 -3.80 -3.68 5.08
CA GLU A 411 -5.14 -3.49 5.65
C GLU A 411 -5.44 -2.03 5.96
N VAL A 412 -6.62 -1.56 5.55
CA VAL A 412 -7.25 -0.33 6.06
C VAL A 412 -8.03 -0.65 7.34
N LEU A 413 -8.75 -1.77 7.33
CA LEU A 413 -9.43 -2.31 8.51
C LEU A 413 -8.69 -3.57 8.98
N PRO A 414 -8.34 -3.66 10.28
CA PRO A 414 -7.68 -4.83 10.84
C PRO A 414 -8.44 -6.13 10.56
N GLY A 415 -7.70 -7.19 10.24
CA GLY A 415 -8.23 -8.53 10.02
C GLY A 415 -8.60 -8.87 8.57
N THR A 416 -8.66 -7.89 7.66
CA THR A 416 -9.04 -8.14 6.26
C THR A 416 -7.97 -8.86 5.44
N GLY A 417 -6.72 -8.87 5.89
CA GLY A 417 -5.58 -9.55 5.27
C GLY A 417 -4.82 -10.50 6.21
N ALA A 418 -5.37 -10.77 7.41
CA ALA A 418 -4.67 -11.53 8.46
C ALA A 418 -4.37 -12.99 8.08
N ASP A 419 -5.09 -13.57 7.10
CA ASP A 419 -4.90 -14.91 6.57
C ASP A 419 -4.12 -14.96 5.25
N ARG A 420 -3.53 -13.84 4.80
CA ARG A 420 -2.94 -13.71 3.46
C ARG A 420 -1.56 -13.08 3.47
N PHE A 421 -0.78 -13.37 2.42
CA PHE A 421 0.48 -12.70 2.15
C PHE A 421 0.65 -12.45 0.65
N ARG A 422 1.48 -11.46 0.30
CA ARG A 422 1.83 -11.13 -1.07
C ARG A 422 3.09 -11.89 -1.48
N LEU A 423 3.01 -12.65 -2.57
CA LEU A 423 4.13 -13.37 -3.19
C LEU A 423 4.41 -12.78 -4.58
N PRO A 424 5.45 -11.95 -4.76
CA PRO A 424 5.84 -11.45 -6.07
C PRO A 424 6.45 -12.56 -6.92
N PHE A 425 6.27 -12.49 -8.25
CA PHE A 425 6.75 -13.52 -9.19
C PHE A 425 7.56 -12.95 -10.37
N TYR A 426 8.14 -11.77 -10.21
CA TYR A 426 9.02 -11.15 -11.23
C TYR A 426 10.49 -11.59 -11.12
N LEU A 427 10.82 -12.41 -10.13
CA LEU A 427 12.19 -12.92 -9.95
C LEU A 427 12.55 -13.94 -11.04
N PRO A 428 13.85 -14.12 -11.33
CA PRO A 428 14.31 -15.18 -12.21
C PRO A 428 13.76 -16.55 -11.78
N PRO A 429 13.45 -17.45 -12.73
CA PRO A 429 12.81 -18.75 -12.40
C PRO A 429 13.56 -19.57 -11.34
N GLU A 430 14.88 -19.52 -11.34
CA GLU A 430 15.70 -20.28 -10.38
C GLU A 430 15.63 -19.68 -8.97
N GLU A 431 15.60 -18.34 -8.86
CA GLU A 431 15.37 -17.65 -7.58
C GLU A 431 13.97 -17.91 -7.06
N MET A 432 12.95 -17.90 -7.94
CA MET A 432 11.57 -18.26 -7.57
C MET A 432 11.49 -19.68 -7.03
N LYS A 433 12.10 -20.66 -7.70
CA LYS A 433 12.14 -22.06 -7.22
C LYS A 433 12.82 -22.17 -5.86
N LEU A 434 13.98 -21.51 -5.70
CA LEU A 434 14.72 -21.50 -4.44
C LEU A 434 13.88 -20.89 -3.32
N GLY A 435 13.29 -19.71 -3.55
CA GLY A 435 12.48 -19.02 -2.55
C GLY A 435 11.22 -19.81 -2.16
N ILE A 436 10.50 -20.39 -3.13
CA ILE A 436 9.34 -21.25 -2.86
C ILE A 436 9.75 -22.48 -2.04
N LYS A 437 10.90 -23.10 -2.34
CA LYS A 437 11.42 -24.23 -1.57
C LYS A 437 11.72 -23.82 -0.12
N VAL A 438 12.36 -22.69 0.09
CA VAL A 438 12.62 -22.14 1.45
C VAL A 438 11.32 -21.90 2.20
N LEU A 439 10.31 -21.30 1.56
CA LEU A 439 9.00 -21.08 2.19
C LEU A 439 8.31 -22.38 2.57
N ALA A 440 8.35 -23.39 1.69
CA ALA A 440 7.69 -24.69 1.92
C ALA A 440 8.38 -25.52 3.02
N GLU A 441 9.70 -25.48 3.10
CA GLU A 441 10.48 -26.34 4.02
C GLU A 441 10.70 -25.73 5.40
N ARG A 442 10.77 -24.39 5.50
CA ARG A 442 11.21 -23.69 6.70
C ARG A 442 10.22 -22.69 7.29
N ALA A 443 9.26 -22.25 6.51
CA ALA A 443 8.30 -21.25 6.95
C ALA A 443 6.85 -21.78 7.09
N ALA A 444 6.58 -22.96 6.54
CA ALA A 444 5.27 -23.62 6.62
C ALA A 444 4.92 -24.16 8.03
#